data_d714a695ebced5da72f6abeeb742c6d0
#
_entry.id   d714a695ebced5da72f6abeeb742c6d0
#
_cell.length_a   1.000
_cell.length_b   1.000
_cell.length_c   1.000
_cell.angle_alpha   90.00
_cell.angle_beta   90.00
_cell.angle_gamma   90.00
#
_symmetry.space_group_name_H-M   'P 1'
#
loop_
_entity.id
_entity.type
_entity.pdbx_description
1 polymer ?
#
loop_
_entity_poly.entity_id
_entity_poly.type
_entity_poly.pdbx_seq_one_letter_code
_entity_poly.pdbx_strand_id
1 'polypeptide(L)'
;MKKFSLILACLFLTGCATTNMPSYLQPKKPYIKRYYSNYDKTLSSVKSILTELGWGLEEATDPGVYEHTRFNDLDENKLLLVTAVRPTPMLVGTRYARMNIYLRSKKEVSEVEVRYLTTTSTALNNFSTYNNDGAVKRFFARLDEVLPPVEMLSK
;
A
#
# COMPACT_ATOMS: atom_id res chain seq x y z
N MET A 1 20.17 29.22 -39.17
CA MET A 1 19.01 28.31 -39.07
C MET A 1 19.36 26.89 -38.57
N LYS A 2 20.60 26.38 -38.71
CA LYS A 2 20.98 25.03 -38.23
C LYS A 2 21.05 24.85 -36.70
N LYS A 3 21.27 25.91 -35.92
CA LYS A 3 21.35 25.85 -34.45
C LYS A 3 20.01 25.75 -33.75
N PHE A 4 18.90 26.17 -34.36
CA PHE A 4 17.57 26.09 -33.81
C PHE A 4 16.98 24.66 -33.90
N SER A 5 17.39 23.88 -34.91
CA SER A 5 16.94 22.52 -35.11
C SER A 5 17.52 21.56 -34.07
N LEU A 6 18.71 21.83 -33.52
CA LEU A 6 19.38 21.00 -32.53
C LEU A 6 18.72 21.12 -31.13
N ILE A 7 18.24 22.33 -30.78
CA ILE A 7 17.55 22.59 -29.50
C ILE A 7 16.18 21.91 -29.49
N LEU A 8 15.47 21.91 -30.63
CA LEU A 8 14.17 21.24 -30.73
C LEU A 8 14.28 19.71 -30.65
N ALA A 9 15.36 19.11 -31.14
CA ALA A 9 15.59 17.67 -31.05
C ALA A 9 15.86 17.18 -29.60
N CYS A 10 16.49 18.02 -28.77
CA CYS A 10 16.74 17.67 -27.36
C CYS A 10 15.47 17.66 -26.47
N LEU A 11 14.41 18.38 -26.90
CA LEU A 11 13.13 18.41 -26.14
C LEU A 11 12.29 17.14 -26.26
N PHE A 12 12.58 16.29 -27.25
CA PHE A 12 11.85 15.03 -27.44
C PHE A 12 12.49 13.82 -26.73
N LEU A 13 13.62 13.98 -26.04
CA LEU A 13 14.29 12.91 -25.32
C LEU A 13 13.88 12.81 -23.84
N THR A 14 12.80 13.48 -23.41
CA THR A 14 12.19 13.23 -22.11
C THR A 14 11.49 11.87 -22.13
N GLY A 15 12.28 10.82 -22.14
CA GLY A 15 11.77 9.47 -21.95
C GLY A 15 11.00 9.41 -20.62
N CYS A 16 9.74 8.97 -20.68
CA CYS A 16 8.96 8.66 -19.49
C CYS A 16 9.74 7.64 -18.67
N ALA A 17 10.38 8.07 -17.59
CA ALA A 17 10.94 7.16 -16.61
C ALA A 17 9.78 6.43 -15.95
N THR A 18 9.45 5.24 -16.45
CA THR A 18 8.44 4.37 -15.85
C THR A 18 9.00 3.86 -14.53
N THR A 19 8.48 4.35 -13.43
CA THR A 19 8.85 3.86 -12.10
C THR A 19 8.17 2.53 -11.87
N ASN A 20 8.93 1.44 -11.92
CA ASN A 20 8.42 0.11 -11.62
C ASN A 20 8.33 -0.07 -10.11
N MET A 21 7.13 -0.02 -9.54
CA MET A 21 6.88 -0.32 -8.13
C MET A 21 6.56 -1.81 -7.98
N PRO A 22 7.24 -2.52 -7.06
CA PRO A 22 6.94 -3.93 -6.83
C PRO A 22 5.51 -4.13 -6.33
N SER A 23 4.84 -5.18 -6.80
CA SER A 23 3.51 -5.57 -6.28
C SER A 23 3.62 -6.04 -4.83
N TYR A 24 4.62 -6.84 -4.53
CA TYR A 24 4.92 -7.29 -3.17
C TYR A 24 5.86 -6.31 -2.46
N LEU A 25 5.44 -5.81 -1.29
CA LEU A 25 6.23 -4.94 -0.44
C LEU A 25 6.85 -5.74 0.71
N GLN A 26 8.18 -5.67 0.84
CA GLN A 26 8.89 -6.36 1.93
C GLN A 26 8.49 -5.80 3.31
N PRO A 27 8.44 -6.65 4.37
CA PRO A 27 8.01 -6.25 5.71
C PRO A 27 9.09 -5.48 6.48
N LYS A 28 9.46 -4.32 5.96
CA LYS A 28 10.40 -3.41 6.64
C LYS A 28 9.67 -2.49 7.61
N LYS A 29 9.28 -2.87 8.79
CA LYS A 29 8.48 -2.11 9.76
C LYS A 29 7.01 -1.99 9.34
N PRO A 30 6.28 -3.09 9.27
CA PRO A 30 4.85 -3.06 9.01
C PRO A 30 4.10 -2.40 10.16
N TYR A 31 2.97 -1.78 9.85
CA TYR A 31 2.02 -1.31 10.84
C TYR A 31 0.99 -2.41 11.08
N ILE A 32 0.79 -2.83 12.33
CA ILE A 32 -0.08 -3.94 12.68
C ILE A 32 -1.08 -3.48 13.73
N LYS A 33 -2.38 -3.78 13.50
CA LYS A 33 -3.43 -3.62 14.50
C LYS A 33 -4.35 -4.84 14.51
N ARG A 34 -4.94 -5.10 15.68
CA ARG A 34 -5.88 -6.19 15.92
C ARG A 34 -7.24 -5.65 16.28
N TYR A 35 -8.28 -6.32 15.79
CA TYR A 35 -9.67 -5.92 15.97
C TYR A 35 -10.50 -7.09 16.44
N TYR A 36 -11.46 -6.87 17.35
CA TYR A 36 -12.51 -7.82 17.67
C TYR A 36 -13.55 -7.81 16.55
N SER A 37 -13.27 -8.55 15.53
CA SER A 37 -14.11 -8.64 14.35
C SER A 37 -13.80 -9.93 13.59
N ASN A 38 -14.81 -10.55 12.99
CA ASN A 38 -14.61 -11.69 12.11
C ASN A 38 -13.97 -11.26 10.78
N TYR A 39 -13.55 -12.25 10.01
CA TYR A 39 -12.86 -12.06 8.74
C TYR A 39 -13.66 -11.22 7.74
N ASP A 40 -14.92 -11.59 7.48
CA ASP A 40 -15.74 -10.98 6.42
C ASP A 40 -16.05 -9.52 6.72
N LYS A 41 -16.39 -9.20 7.97
CA LYS A 41 -16.62 -7.83 8.41
C LYS A 41 -15.34 -6.99 8.29
N THR A 42 -14.20 -7.53 8.71
CA THR A 42 -12.92 -6.82 8.60
C THR A 42 -12.53 -6.62 7.15
N LEU A 43 -12.67 -7.62 6.29
CA LEU A 43 -12.37 -7.53 4.87
C LEU A 43 -13.25 -6.48 4.17
N SER A 44 -14.55 -6.49 4.43
CA SER A 44 -15.47 -5.51 3.85
C SER A 44 -15.16 -4.09 4.30
N SER A 45 -14.84 -3.89 5.59
CA SER A 45 -14.43 -2.59 6.14
C SER A 45 -13.13 -2.09 5.52
N VAL A 46 -12.11 -2.94 5.41
CA VAL A 46 -10.84 -2.61 4.77
C VAL A 46 -11.04 -2.17 3.32
N LYS A 47 -11.82 -2.93 2.53
CA LYS A 47 -12.11 -2.58 1.13
C LYS A 47 -12.86 -1.26 1.01
N SER A 48 -13.87 -1.03 1.85
CA SER A 48 -14.65 0.22 1.87
C SER A 48 -13.77 1.42 2.17
N ILE A 49 -12.93 1.32 3.21
CA ILE A 49 -12.02 2.40 3.62
C ILE A 49 -10.94 2.68 2.56
N LEU A 50 -10.40 1.65 1.91
CA LEU A 50 -9.47 1.85 0.80
C LEU A 50 -10.12 2.67 -0.32
N THR A 51 -11.35 2.31 -0.70
CA THR A 51 -12.12 3.04 -1.71
C THR A 51 -12.41 4.48 -1.27
N GLU A 52 -12.84 4.70 -0.03
CA GLU A 52 -13.09 6.04 0.55
C GLU A 52 -11.84 6.91 0.50
N LEU A 53 -10.68 6.34 0.82
CA LEU A 53 -9.40 7.05 0.80
C LEU A 53 -8.78 7.17 -0.61
N GLY A 54 -9.49 6.72 -1.65
CA GLY A 54 -9.06 6.80 -3.05
C GLY A 54 -7.96 5.82 -3.42
N TRP A 55 -7.90 4.65 -2.77
CA TRP A 55 -7.01 3.55 -3.12
C TRP A 55 -7.76 2.52 -3.97
N GLY A 56 -7.36 2.37 -5.22
CA GLY A 56 -7.83 1.27 -6.08
C GLY A 56 -7.19 -0.04 -5.64
N LEU A 57 -7.93 -1.15 -5.75
CA LEU A 57 -7.38 -2.50 -5.61
C LEU A 57 -6.93 -3.01 -6.98
N GLU A 58 -5.72 -3.58 -7.03
CA GLU A 58 -5.12 -4.19 -8.22
C GLU A 58 -5.22 -5.71 -8.14
N GLU A 59 -4.93 -6.29 -6.96
CA GLU A 59 -4.87 -7.73 -6.76
C GLU A 59 -5.37 -8.11 -5.35
N ALA A 60 -5.93 -9.31 -5.25
CA ALA A 60 -6.26 -9.97 -3.99
C ALA A 60 -5.82 -11.44 -4.09
N THR A 61 -4.85 -11.85 -3.27
CA THR A 61 -4.19 -13.17 -3.38
C THR A 61 -3.84 -13.75 -2.02
N ASP A 62 -3.51 -15.04 -1.97
CA ASP A 62 -2.98 -15.67 -0.74
C ASP A 62 -1.58 -15.12 -0.43
N PRO A 63 -1.35 -14.54 0.77
CA PRO A 63 -0.03 -14.06 1.15
C PRO A 63 1.04 -15.16 1.20
N GLY A 64 0.67 -16.43 1.34
CA GLY A 64 1.57 -17.58 1.28
C GLY A 64 2.35 -17.70 -0.03
N VAL A 65 1.85 -17.11 -1.12
CA VAL A 65 2.57 -17.05 -2.40
C VAL A 65 3.90 -16.30 -2.26
N TYR A 66 3.96 -15.29 -1.40
CA TYR A 66 5.13 -14.45 -1.18
C TYR A 66 5.90 -14.77 0.11
N GLU A 67 5.19 -15.19 1.17
CA GLU A 67 5.77 -15.46 2.50
C GLU A 67 5.33 -16.82 3.04
N HIS A 68 5.80 -17.89 2.42
CA HIS A 68 5.40 -19.26 2.71
C HIS A 68 5.59 -19.65 4.18
N THR A 69 6.70 -19.25 4.79
CA THR A 69 7.01 -19.61 6.19
C THR A 69 6.16 -18.87 7.21
N ARG A 70 5.71 -17.66 6.89
CA ARG A 70 4.97 -16.80 7.81
C ARG A 70 3.46 -17.05 7.76
N PHE A 71 2.94 -17.44 6.60
CA PHE A 71 1.51 -17.59 6.34
C PHE A 71 1.13 -19.03 6.02
N ASN A 72 1.80 -19.98 6.63
CA ASN A 72 1.59 -21.41 6.40
C ASN A 72 0.52 -22.05 7.34
N ASP A 73 -0.14 -21.26 8.20
CA ASP A 73 -1.19 -21.77 9.08
C ASP A 73 -2.47 -22.02 8.27
N LEU A 74 -2.89 -23.28 8.18
CA LEU A 74 -4.06 -23.71 7.40
C LEU A 74 -5.39 -23.34 8.07
N ASP A 75 -5.37 -23.03 9.36
CA ASP A 75 -6.58 -22.76 10.15
C ASP A 75 -6.98 -21.28 10.15
N GLU A 76 -6.23 -20.41 9.48
CA GLU A 76 -6.47 -18.98 9.45
C GLU A 76 -7.02 -18.53 8.09
N ASN A 77 -8.10 -17.76 8.11
CA ASN A 77 -8.50 -16.98 6.94
C ASN A 77 -7.46 -15.87 6.72
N LYS A 78 -6.86 -15.84 5.54
CA LYS A 78 -5.79 -14.89 5.21
C LYS A 78 -5.94 -14.35 3.80
N LEU A 79 -5.59 -13.10 3.60
CA LEU A 79 -5.62 -12.43 2.30
C LEU A 79 -4.59 -11.32 2.24
N LEU A 80 -3.93 -11.20 1.10
CA LEU A 80 -3.13 -10.06 0.72
C LEU A 80 -3.92 -9.22 -0.29
N LEU A 81 -4.17 -7.96 0.05
CA LEU A 81 -4.70 -6.95 -0.86
C LEU A 81 -3.55 -6.06 -1.34
N VAL A 82 -3.39 -5.97 -2.65
CA VAL A 82 -2.40 -5.09 -3.30
C VAL A 82 -3.16 -3.92 -3.91
N THR A 83 -2.81 -2.70 -3.51
CA THR A 83 -3.43 -1.51 -4.11
C THR A 83 -2.77 -1.16 -5.44
N ALA A 84 -3.52 -0.52 -6.33
CA ALA A 84 -2.97 0.11 -7.50
C ALA A 84 -1.94 1.19 -7.10
N VAL A 85 -0.97 1.42 -7.98
CA VAL A 85 0.00 2.51 -7.80
C VAL A 85 -0.72 3.85 -7.91
N ARG A 86 -0.59 4.69 -6.89
CA ARG A 86 -1.16 6.03 -6.85
C ARG A 86 -0.11 7.08 -7.17
N PRO A 87 -0.16 7.70 -8.36
CA PRO A 87 0.70 8.82 -8.68
C PRO A 87 0.21 10.12 -8.02
N THR A 88 1.13 10.93 -7.55
CA THR A 88 0.87 12.27 -7.03
C THR A 88 1.88 13.23 -7.66
N PRO A 89 1.45 14.16 -8.54
CA PRO A 89 2.33 15.17 -9.11
C PRO A 89 2.94 16.04 -8.01
N MET A 90 4.20 16.40 -8.18
CA MET A 90 4.94 17.31 -7.31
C MET A 90 5.57 18.43 -8.15
N LEU A 91 6.06 19.50 -7.49
CA LEU A 91 6.73 20.60 -8.18
C LEU A 91 7.92 20.09 -9.01
N VAL A 92 8.65 19.08 -8.51
CA VAL A 92 9.77 18.46 -9.21
C VAL A 92 9.56 16.95 -9.21
N GLY A 93 8.94 16.43 -10.27
CA GLY A 93 8.72 15.00 -10.47
C GLY A 93 7.35 14.47 -10.04
N THR A 94 7.27 13.17 -9.81
CA THR A 94 6.04 12.48 -9.40
C THR A 94 6.34 11.54 -8.25
N ARG A 95 5.50 11.58 -7.22
CA ARG A 95 5.52 10.57 -6.15
C ARG A 95 4.53 9.46 -6.49
N TYR A 96 5.01 8.26 -6.46
CA TYR A 96 4.22 7.04 -6.58
C TYR A 96 4.08 6.39 -5.20
N ALA A 97 2.90 5.87 -4.90
CA ALA A 97 2.62 5.21 -3.63
C ALA A 97 1.86 3.91 -3.85
N ARG A 98 2.15 2.89 -3.03
CA ARG A 98 1.44 1.60 -2.99
C ARG A 98 1.30 1.13 -1.55
N MET A 99 0.19 0.46 -1.25
CA MET A 99 -0.04 -0.28 -0.02
C MET A 99 -0.20 -1.77 -0.31
N ASN A 100 0.34 -2.60 0.58
CA ASN A 100 -0.09 -3.97 0.75
C ASN A 100 -0.78 -4.10 2.10
N ILE A 101 -1.99 -4.66 2.12
CA ILE A 101 -2.75 -4.93 3.33
C ILE A 101 -2.86 -6.43 3.51
N TYR A 102 -2.23 -6.94 4.56
CA TYR A 102 -2.35 -8.33 4.97
C TYR A 102 -3.45 -8.43 6.01
N LEU A 103 -4.45 -9.21 5.69
CA LEU A 103 -5.54 -9.55 6.58
C LEU A 103 -5.39 -11.02 6.99
N ARG A 104 -5.41 -11.28 8.27
CA ARG A 104 -5.56 -12.64 8.81
C ARG A 104 -6.53 -12.63 9.96
N SER A 105 -7.30 -13.70 10.10
CA SER A 105 -8.29 -13.81 11.15
C SER A 105 -8.29 -15.20 11.75
N LYS A 106 -8.30 -15.24 13.08
CA LYS A 106 -8.45 -16.46 13.86
C LYS A 106 -9.61 -16.28 14.84
N LYS A 107 -10.67 -17.05 14.64
CA LYS A 107 -11.92 -16.92 15.40
C LYS A 107 -12.49 -15.49 15.27
N GLU A 108 -12.70 -14.81 16.40
CA GLU A 108 -13.33 -13.49 16.51
C GLU A 108 -12.32 -12.33 16.45
N VAL A 109 -11.05 -12.60 16.18
CA VAL A 109 -9.99 -11.59 16.12
C VAL A 109 -9.37 -11.56 14.74
N SER A 110 -9.38 -10.39 14.15
CA SER A 110 -8.67 -10.12 12.88
C SER A 110 -7.46 -9.24 13.12
N GLU A 111 -6.37 -9.56 12.44
CA GLU A 111 -5.16 -8.74 12.40
C GLU A 111 -5.03 -8.11 11.02
N VAL A 112 -4.81 -6.81 11.00
CA VAL A 112 -4.59 -6.01 9.78
C VAL A 112 -3.18 -5.47 9.82
N GLU A 113 -2.35 -5.92 8.87
CA GLU A 113 -0.99 -5.42 8.68
C GLU A 113 -0.93 -4.58 7.41
N VAL A 114 -0.40 -3.37 7.52
CA VAL A 114 -0.22 -2.46 6.39
C VAL A 114 1.26 -2.23 6.12
N ARG A 115 1.67 -2.45 4.89
CA ARG A 115 2.98 -2.08 4.35
C ARG A 115 2.79 -0.98 3.33
N TYR A 116 3.61 0.04 3.41
CA TYR A 116 3.50 1.21 2.57
C TYR A 116 4.85 1.57 1.95
N LEU A 117 4.85 1.80 0.66
CA LEU A 117 6.02 2.23 -0.09
C LEU A 117 5.69 3.49 -0.88
N THR A 118 6.57 4.48 -0.82
CA THR A 118 6.59 5.59 -1.75
C THR A 118 7.89 5.61 -2.53
N THR A 119 7.78 5.93 -3.82
CA THR A 119 8.93 6.21 -4.68
C THR A 119 8.72 7.58 -5.29
N THR A 120 9.67 8.49 -5.10
CA THR A 120 9.66 9.79 -5.76
C THR A 120 10.60 9.72 -6.95
N SER A 121 10.04 9.88 -8.14
CA SER A 121 10.79 9.95 -9.39
C SER A 121 11.00 11.40 -9.77
N THR A 122 12.26 11.80 -9.91
CA THR A 122 12.68 13.10 -10.45
C THR A 122 13.43 12.90 -11.75
N ALA A 123 13.72 13.96 -12.48
CA ALA A 123 14.49 13.88 -13.72
C ALA A 123 15.90 13.29 -13.54
N LEU A 124 16.46 13.30 -12.32
CA LEU A 124 17.81 12.88 -12.04
C LEU A 124 17.90 11.57 -11.26
N ASN A 125 16.88 11.24 -10.44
CA ASN A 125 16.99 10.10 -9.53
C ASN A 125 15.64 9.62 -9.00
N ASN A 126 15.59 8.35 -8.55
CA ASN A 126 14.44 7.74 -7.89
C ASN A 126 14.76 7.49 -6.41
N PHE A 127 13.93 8.01 -5.52
CA PHE A 127 14.07 7.84 -4.07
C PHE A 127 12.91 7.01 -3.55
N SER A 128 13.20 5.88 -2.91
CA SER A 128 12.18 5.01 -2.31
C SER A 128 12.21 5.10 -0.78
N THR A 129 11.02 5.26 -0.17
CA THR A 129 10.85 5.34 1.27
C THR A 129 9.71 4.42 1.71
N TYR A 130 9.99 3.53 2.66
CA TYR A 130 9.03 2.56 3.19
C TYR A 130 8.13 3.11 4.32
N ASN A 131 8.30 4.32 4.75
CA ASN A 131 7.54 4.88 5.87
C ASN A 131 6.96 6.23 5.47
N ASN A 132 5.66 6.27 5.24
CA ASN A 132 4.89 7.50 5.26
C ASN A 132 3.72 7.31 6.22
N ASP A 133 3.90 7.74 7.45
CA ASP A 133 2.94 7.55 8.53
C ASP A 133 1.57 8.16 8.24
N GLY A 134 1.50 9.23 7.45
CA GLY A 134 0.26 9.97 7.24
C GLY A 134 -0.85 9.17 6.52
N ALA A 135 -0.51 8.39 5.49
CA ALA A 135 -1.50 7.59 4.76
C ALA A 135 -1.97 6.39 5.60
N VAL A 136 -1.01 5.71 6.25
CA VAL A 136 -1.29 4.56 7.10
C VAL A 136 -2.06 4.96 8.36
N LYS A 137 -1.71 6.09 8.99
CA LYS A 137 -2.45 6.63 10.14
C LYS A 137 -3.89 6.96 9.79
N ARG A 138 -4.15 7.59 8.64
CA ARG A 138 -5.53 7.85 8.18
C ARG A 138 -6.30 6.57 7.94
N PHE A 139 -5.68 5.57 7.31
CA PHE A 139 -6.30 4.28 7.10
C PHE A 139 -6.73 3.61 8.42
N PHE A 140 -5.81 3.52 9.39
CA PHE A 140 -6.12 2.93 10.69
C PHE A 140 -7.09 3.77 11.52
N ALA A 141 -7.03 5.10 11.45
CA ALA A 141 -7.99 5.97 12.13
C ALA A 141 -9.42 5.70 11.65
N ARG A 142 -9.62 5.56 10.33
CA ARG A 142 -10.95 5.20 9.77
C ARG A 142 -11.37 3.78 10.14
N LEU A 143 -10.41 2.85 10.20
CA LEU A 143 -10.71 1.46 10.59
C LEU A 143 -11.11 1.36 12.08
N ASP A 144 -10.46 2.14 12.94
CA ASP A 144 -10.78 2.23 14.38
C ASP A 144 -12.20 2.79 14.64
N GLU A 145 -12.75 3.60 13.72
CA GLU A 145 -14.12 4.13 13.82
C GLU A 145 -15.19 3.06 13.55
N VAL A 146 -14.86 2.03 12.76
CA VAL A 146 -15.83 1.00 12.35
C VAL A 146 -15.62 -0.35 13.01
N LEU A 147 -14.40 -0.63 13.51
CA LEU A 147 -14.03 -1.88 14.17
C LEU A 147 -13.42 -1.60 15.56
N PRO A 148 -13.87 -2.32 16.61
CA PRO A 148 -13.30 -2.16 17.95
C PRO A 148 -11.87 -2.73 18.00
N PRO A 149 -10.83 -1.90 18.23
CA PRO A 149 -9.48 -2.39 18.41
C PRO A 149 -9.30 -3.16 19.71
N VAL A 150 -8.47 -4.20 19.69
CA VAL A 150 -8.25 -5.08 20.86
C VAL A 150 -7.71 -4.30 22.06
N GLU A 151 -6.90 -3.27 21.86
CA GLU A 151 -6.30 -2.45 22.90
C GLU A 151 -7.32 -1.66 23.74
N MET A 152 -8.51 -1.37 23.22
CA MET A 152 -9.56 -0.63 23.95
C MET A 152 -10.31 -1.49 24.96
N LEU A 153 -10.28 -2.81 24.84
CA LEU A 153 -11.04 -3.72 25.69
C LEU A 153 -10.21 -4.34 26.82
N SER A 154 -8.91 -4.03 26.86
CA SER A 154 -7.98 -4.52 27.91
C SER A 154 -7.83 -3.57 29.11
N LYS A 155 -8.73 -2.58 29.27
CA LYS A 155 -8.75 -1.65 30.42
C LYS A 155 -9.83 -2.00 31.41
#